data_423e479e447370766e4924125beadc9e
#
_entry.id   423e479e447370766e4924125beadc9e
#
_cell.length_a   1.000
_cell.length_b   1.000
_cell.length_c   1.000
_cell.angle_alpha   90.00
_cell.angle_beta   90.00
_cell.angle_gamma   90.00
#
_symmetry.space_group_name_H-M   'P 1'
#
loop_
_entity.id
_entity.type
_entity.pdbx_description
1 polymer ?
#
loop_
_entity_poly.entity_id
_entity_poly.type
_entity_poly.pdbx_seq_one_letter_code
_entity_poly.pdbx_strand_id
1 'polypeptide(L)'
;MFRLVLALFLTAHLSTGQVAKNRIQLTHNEAAKTVTVTVDGKPFTAYIYPGPTVLKKPVLYPILSAGGNPITRGWPLDPRPGERIDHPHHVGLWFNYGDVNGHDFWNNSTEVGPEHKGPFGTIVHTGVKSMKNGNGQAELTVTADWLDKDGKAMLQETTQYVFGARANERTIDRIITLKALDKAVSFKDNKEGMIALRVARELEHPSTKPEVFTDAKGVATAVPVLNNEGVTGRYVSSEGVVGDAVWGTRAKWVNLTGTIHGEAVSVVMLDHAKNIGYPTYWHARGYGLYAANPMAPSIFSNGKEPAMNYTLPAGSSVIFRYRVVVASGNLTDKTIAERASTFGR
;
A
#
# COMPACT_ATOMS: atom_id res chain seq x y z
N MET A 1 -67.85 -37.40 28.84
CA MET A 1 -67.03 -36.16 28.83
C MET A 1 -65.66 -36.48 28.39
N PHE A 2 -65.31 -36.31 27.09
CA PHE A 2 -63.99 -36.49 26.56
C PHE A 2 -63.34 -35.09 26.43
N ARG A 3 -62.20 -34.89 27.13
CA ARG A 3 -61.37 -33.67 26.99
C ARG A 3 -60.32 -33.90 25.91
N LEU A 4 -60.39 -33.13 24.82
CA LEU A 4 -59.41 -33.07 23.75
C LEU A 4 -58.29 -32.14 24.20
N VAL A 5 -57.04 -32.66 24.33
CA VAL A 5 -55.85 -31.88 24.60
C VAL A 5 -55.23 -31.55 23.24
N LEU A 6 -55.27 -30.28 22.85
CA LEU A 6 -54.65 -29.78 21.63
C LEU A 6 -53.18 -29.43 21.94
N ALA A 7 -52.23 -30.22 21.45
CA ALA A 7 -50.82 -29.94 21.54
C ALA A 7 -50.39 -28.96 20.42
N LEU A 8 -50.03 -27.73 20.78
CA LEU A 8 -49.45 -26.74 19.87
C LEU A 8 -47.96 -27.08 19.67
N PHE A 9 -47.59 -27.55 18.48
CA PHE A 9 -46.16 -27.64 18.07
C PHE A 9 -45.69 -26.25 17.61
N LEU A 10 -44.87 -25.60 18.41
CA LEU A 10 -44.11 -24.40 18.04
C LEU A 10 -42.89 -24.84 17.21
N THR A 11 -42.96 -24.69 15.89
CA THR A 11 -41.78 -24.84 15.01
C THR A 11 -40.94 -23.56 15.08
N ALA A 12 -39.85 -23.62 15.82
CA ALA A 12 -38.81 -22.56 15.79
C ALA A 12 -38.13 -22.59 14.43
N HIS A 13 -38.40 -21.64 13.57
CA HIS A 13 -37.61 -21.40 12.36
C HIS A 13 -36.28 -20.73 12.79
N LEU A 14 -35.21 -21.52 12.87
CA LEU A 14 -33.85 -21.01 12.94
C LEU A 14 -33.52 -20.34 11.59
N SER A 15 -33.75 -19.04 11.49
CA SER A 15 -33.26 -18.22 10.41
C SER A 15 -31.74 -18.18 10.53
N THR A 16 -31.04 -18.97 9.73
CA THR A 16 -29.60 -18.81 9.53
C THR A 16 -29.41 -17.51 8.78
N GLY A 17 -29.22 -16.43 9.52
CA GLY A 17 -28.89 -15.12 8.98
C GLY A 17 -27.59 -15.22 8.17
N GLN A 18 -27.70 -15.31 6.85
CA GLN A 18 -26.59 -15.22 5.94
C GLN A 18 -26.00 -13.82 6.13
N VAL A 19 -24.79 -13.73 6.70
CA VAL A 19 -24.08 -12.46 6.85
C VAL A 19 -23.96 -11.85 5.45
N ALA A 20 -24.67 -10.76 5.21
CA ALA A 20 -24.62 -10.05 3.94
C ALA A 20 -23.15 -9.69 3.66
N LYS A 21 -22.61 -10.16 2.53
CA LYS A 21 -21.26 -9.80 2.10
C LYS A 21 -21.30 -8.36 1.61
N ASN A 22 -20.35 -7.54 2.06
CA ASN A 22 -20.17 -6.16 1.63
C ASN A 22 -20.07 -6.09 0.10
N ARG A 23 -20.90 -5.26 -0.53
CA ARG A 23 -20.84 -5.04 -1.97
C ARG A 23 -19.69 -4.10 -2.31
N ILE A 24 -18.73 -4.58 -3.11
CA ILE A 24 -17.63 -3.75 -3.61
C ILE A 24 -17.92 -3.39 -5.06
N GLN A 25 -17.86 -2.09 -5.36
CA GLN A 25 -18.12 -1.55 -6.68
C GLN A 25 -16.93 -0.73 -7.16
N LEU A 26 -16.51 -0.99 -8.39
CA LEU A 26 -15.50 -0.26 -9.15
C LEU A 26 -16.21 0.64 -10.15
N THR A 27 -15.81 1.90 -10.25
CA THR A 27 -16.31 2.85 -11.23
C THR A 27 -15.15 3.55 -11.91
N HIS A 28 -15.01 3.35 -13.23
CA HIS A 28 -13.97 3.99 -14.02
C HIS A 28 -14.47 5.34 -14.55
N ASN A 29 -13.67 6.37 -14.30
CA ASN A 29 -13.84 7.69 -14.91
C ASN A 29 -12.56 8.00 -15.69
N GLU A 30 -12.59 7.78 -16.99
CA GLU A 30 -11.45 7.96 -17.89
C GLU A 30 -11.03 9.44 -17.96
N ALA A 31 -11.99 10.37 -18.00
CA ALA A 31 -11.71 11.80 -18.04
C ALA A 31 -11.00 12.30 -16.79
N ALA A 32 -11.39 11.80 -15.62
CA ALA A 32 -10.73 12.08 -14.34
C ALA A 32 -9.48 11.21 -14.11
N LYS A 33 -9.21 10.23 -14.98
CA LYS A 33 -8.11 9.26 -14.87
C LYS A 33 -8.10 8.52 -13.54
N THR A 34 -9.26 8.00 -13.17
CA THR A 34 -9.46 7.29 -11.89
C THR A 34 -10.33 6.05 -12.04
N VAL A 35 -10.08 5.05 -11.19
CA VAL A 35 -11.03 3.96 -10.90
C VAL A 35 -11.33 4.01 -9.41
N THR A 36 -12.52 4.45 -9.03
CA THR A 36 -12.95 4.50 -7.63
C THR A 36 -13.41 3.15 -7.15
N VAL A 37 -13.16 2.84 -5.89
CA VAL A 37 -13.56 1.63 -5.19
C VAL A 37 -14.44 2.00 -4.00
N THR A 38 -15.67 1.53 -3.99
CA THR A 38 -16.60 1.74 -2.88
C THR A 38 -17.00 0.41 -2.25
N VAL A 39 -17.32 0.44 -0.96
CA VAL A 39 -17.87 -0.68 -0.19
C VAL A 39 -19.21 -0.25 0.37
N ASP A 40 -20.30 -0.89 -0.04
CA ASP A 40 -21.69 -0.53 0.32
C ASP A 40 -21.98 0.96 0.04
N GLY A 41 -21.46 1.47 -1.09
CA GLY A 41 -21.61 2.88 -1.50
C GLY A 41 -20.69 3.87 -0.80
N LYS A 42 -19.92 3.45 0.22
CA LYS A 42 -18.94 4.31 0.93
C LYS A 42 -17.57 4.23 0.26
N PRO A 43 -16.81 5.32 0.14
CA PRO A 43 -15.47 5.31 -0.41
C PRO A 43 -14.54 4.36 0.37
N PHE A 44 -13.67 3.65 -0.35
CA PHE A 44 -12.57 2.89 0.22
C PHE A 44 -11.22 3.39 -0.32
N THR A 45 -11.06 3.41 -1.64
CA THR A 45 -9.85 3.91 -2.29
C THR A 45 -10.14 4.27 -3.75
N ALA A 46 -9.14 4.83 -4.44
CA ALA A 46 -9.17 4.97 -5.88
C ALA A 46 -7.79 4.64 -6.49
N TYR A 47 -7.78 3.93 -7.60
CA TYR A 47 -6.62 3.86 -8.47
C TYR A 47 -6.58 5.13 -9.30
N ILE A 48 -5.54 5.95 -9.12
CA ILE A 48 -5.37 7.23 -9.80
C ILE A 48 -4.14 7.21 -10.69
N TYR A 49 -4.29 7.75 -11.91
CA TYR A 49 -3.24 7.79 -12.93
C TYR A 49 -3.25 9.12 -13.70
N PRO A 50 -3.11 10.28 -13.00
CA PRO A 50 -3.32 11.60 -13.59
C PRO A 50 -2.32 11.97 -14.69
N GLY A 51 -1.24 11.21 -14.81
CA GLY A 51 -0.15 11.42 -15.77
C GLY A 51 1.07 12.10 -15.17
N PRO A 52 2.21 12.09 -15.91
CA PRO A 52 3.52 12.44 -15.37
C PRO A 52 3.71 13.93 -15.03
N THR A 53 2.80 14.80 -15.40
CA THR A 53 2.78 16.21 -14.98
C THR A 53 2.24 16.38 -13.55
N VAL A 54 1.54 15.38 -13.01
CA VAL A 54 0.98 15.40 -11.66
C VAL A 54 1.64 14.33 -10.79
N LEU A 55 1.68 13.07 -11.28
CA LEU A 55 2.36 11.95 -10.60
C LEU A 55 3.22 11.19 -11.60
N LYS A 56 4.41 10.77 -11.17
CA LYS A 56 5.34 9.99 -11.99
C LYS A 56 5.05 8.48 -12.01
N LYS A 57 3.97 8.06 -11.34
CA LYS A 57 3.50 6.67 -11.26
C LYS A 57 2.02 6.62 -10.87
N PRO A 58 1.27 5.60 -11.30
CA PRO A 58 -0.07 5.35 -10.76
C PRO A 58 -0.01 4.88 -9.30
N VAL A 59 -1.03 5.23 -8.51
CA VAL A 59 -1.10 4.89 -7.08
C VAL A 59 -2.54 4.54 -6.66
N LEU A 60 -2.70 3.88 -5.50
CA LEU A 60 -3.99 3.87 -4.80
C LEU A 60 -4.01 5.02 -3.79
N TYR A 61 -4.97 5.94 -3.94
CA TYR A 61 -5.12 7.11 -3.07
C TYR A 61 -6.55 7.70 -3.14
N PRO A 62 -7.12 8.19 -2.02
CA PRO A 62 -6.69 7.85 -0.66
C PRO A 62 -7.01 6.39 -0.33
N ILE A 63 -6.46 5.87 0.78
CA ILE A 63 -6.93 4.62 1.37
C ILE A 63 -7.63 4.98 2.68
N LEU A 64 -8.87 4.49 2.84
CA LEU A 64 -9.70 4.76 4.00
C LEU A 64 -9.89 3.50 4.84
N SER A 65 -10.02 3.68 6.16
CA SER A 65 -10.45 2.63 7.09
C SER A 65 -11.92 2.24 6.84
N ALA A 66 -12.41 1.21 7.52
CA ALA A 66 -13.84 0.89 7.50
C ALA A 66 -14.69 1.99 8.16
N GLY A 67 -14.12 2.75 9.09
CA GLY A 67 -14.75 3.94 9.69
C GLY A 67 -14.74 5.18 8.79
N GLY A 68 -14.03 5.13 7.65
CA GLY A 68 -13.93 6.24 6.71
C GLY A 68 -12.77 7.20 6.98
N ASN A 69 -11.89 6.88 7.91
CA ASN A 69 -10.74 7.72 8.25
C ASN A 69 -9.57 7.48 7.27
N PRO A 70 -8.86 8.55 6.81
CA PRO A 70 -7.79 8.43 5.83
C PRO A 70 -6.52 7.85 6.45
N ILE A 71 -6.12 6.66 5.97
CA ILE A 71 -4.88 5.99 6.37
C ILE A 71 -3.66 6.62 5.71
N THR A 72 -3.82 7.16 4.49
CA THR A 72 -2.74 7.74 3.70
C THR A 72 -2.56 9.23 3.97
N ARG A 73 -1.31 9.71 3.94
CA ARG A 73 -0.98 11.14 3.95
C ARG A 73 -1.65 11.85 2.77
N GLY A 74 -2.18 13.06 3.00
CA GLY A 74 -2.82 13.86 1.96
C GLY A 74 -1.83 14.55 1.03
N TRP A 75 -0.77 15.15 1.60
CA TRP A 75 0.23 15.87 0.80
C TRP A 75 0.98 14.93 -0.18
N PRO A 76 1.25 15.36 -1.45
CA PRO A 76 1.01 16.69 -2.02
C PRO A 76 -0.36 16.86 -2.71
N LEU A 77 -1.18 15.80 -2.84
CA LEU A 77 -2.43 15.84 -3.64
C LEU A 77 -3.59 16.55 -2.93
N ASP A 78 -3.71 16.36 -1.64
CA ASP A 78 -4.77 16.88 -0.78
C ASP A 78 -4.17 17.29 0.58
N PRO A 79 -3.39 18.40 0.64
CA PRO A 79 -2.66 18.82 1.83
C PRO A 79 -3.59 19.02 3.03
N ARG A 80 -3.27 18.38 4.14
CA ARG A 80 -4.00 18.50 5.42
C ARG A 80 -3.12 19.16 6.47
N PRO A 81 -3.68 19.99 7.35
CA PRO A 81 -2.93 20.64 8.41
C PRO A 81 -2.16 19.64 9.28
N GLY A 82 -0.92 19.95 9.62
CA GLY A 82 -0.06 19.12 10.46
C GLY A 82 0.59 17.92 9.76
N GLU A 83 0.42 17.75 8.44
CA GLU A 83 1.13 16.73 7.67
C GLU A 83 2.50 17.20 7.21
N ARG A 84 3.47 16.28 7.16
CA ARG A 84 4.81 16.53 6.62
C ARG A 84 4.74 16.80 5.12
N ILE A 85 5.59 17.71 4.66
CA ILE A 85 5.76 18.04 3.25
C ILE A 85 7.07 17.51 2.68
N ASP A 86 7.68 16.53 3.34
CA ASP A 86 8.86 15.83 2.87
C ASP A 86 8.52 14.79 1.78
N HIS A 87 9.50 14.37 0.99
CA HIS A 87 9.38 13.28 0.02
C HIS A 87 8.11 13.39 -0.87
N PRO A 88 8.06 14.33 -1.82
CA PRO A 88 6.88 14.55 -2.69
C PRO A 88 6.52 13.34 -3.55
N HIS A 89 7.46 12.40 -3.71
CA HIS A 89 7.26 11.14 -4.41
C HIS A 89 6.56 10.05 -3.57
N HIS A 90 6.37 10.24 -2.26
CA HIS A 90 5.65 9.29 -1.39
C HIS A 90 4.15 9.58 -1.37
N VAL A 91 3.39 8.98 -2.27
CA VAL A 91 1.95 9.22 -2.44
C VAL A 91 1.16 7.91 -2.38
N GLY A 92 0.20 7.82 -1.45
CA GLY A 92 -0.72 6.69 -1.34
C GLY A 92 -0.03 5.35 -1.11
N LEU A 93 -0.50 4.32 -1.83
CA LEU A 93 0.14 3.00 -1.95
C LEU A 93 0.66 2.85 -3.39
N TRP A 94 1.97 2.71 -3.53
CA TRP A 94 2.64 2.64 -4.84
C TRP A 94 3.55 1.41 -4.97
N PHE A 95 4.06 1.19 -6.19
CA PHE A 95 5.04 0.17 -6.52
C PHE A 95 6.03 0.74 -7.52
N ASN A 96 7.31 0.73 -7.19
CA ASN A 96 8.42 1.15 -8.06
C ASN A 96 9.77 0.75 -7.44
N TYR A 97 10.89 1.16 -8.05
CA TYR A 97 12.23 0.84 -7.58
C TYR A 97 13.24 1.96 -7.88
N GLY A 98 14.24 2.10 -7.02
CA GLY A 98 15.20 3.21 -7.08
C GLY A 98 16.33 3.08 -8.11
N ASP A 99 16.60 1.86 -8.63
CA ASP A 99 17.61 1.69 -9.69
C ASP A 99 17.21 0.56 -10.66
N VAL A 100 16.65 0.96 -11.80
CA VAL A 100 16.25 0.05 -12.88
C VAL A 100 17.00 0.45 -14.14
N ASN A 101 18.02 -0.33 -14.53
CA ASN A 101 18.96 0.03 -15.59
C ASN A 101 19.59 1.42 -15.39
N GLY A 102 19.88 1.80 -14.13
CA GLY A 102 20.44 3.10 -13.78
C GLY A 102 19.42 4.26 -13.74
N HIS A 103 18.13 3.99 -13.89
CA HIS A 103 17.07 5.00 -13.77
C HIS A 103 16.37 4.90 -12.40
N ASP A 104 16.21 6.04 -11.76
CA ASP A 104 15.52 6.15 -10.48
C ASP A 104 14.02 6.39 -10.70
N PHE A 105 13.21 5.38 -10.40
CA PHE A 105 11.74 5.49 -10.44
C PHE A 105 11.17 5.88 -9.07
N TRP A 106 11.95 5.70 -7.99
CA TRP A 106 11.46 5.97 -6.65
C TRP A 106 11.40 7.45 -6.32
N ASN A 107 12.54 8.15 -6.45
CA ASN A 107 12.67 9.56 -6.06
C ASN A 107 12.07 10.53 -7.10
N ASN A 108 11.61 10.03 -8.25
CA ASN A 108 11.02 10.87 -9.29
C ASN A 108 9.68 11.46 -8.84
N SER A 109 9.58 12.78 -8.91
CA SER A 109 8.37 13.57 -8.60
C SER A 109 8.32 14.83 -9.46
N THR A 110 7.29 15.65 -9.30
CA THR A 110 7.21 16.96 -9.93
C THR A 110 8.13 18.00 -9.27
N GLU A 111 8.53 17.73 -8.02
CA GLU A 111 9.43 18.58 -7.22
C GLU A 111 10.60 17.72 -6.74
N VAL A 112 11.59 17.51 -7.63
CA VAL A 112 12.78 16.74 -7.29
C VAL A 112 13.77 17.66 -6.55
N GLY A 113 14.16 17.25 -5.34
CA GLY A 113 15.16 17.96 -4.58
C GLY A 113 16.56 17.91 -5.23
N PRO A 114 17.42 18.89 -4.97
CA PRO A 114 18.77 18.99 -5.57
C PRO A 114 19.70 17.83 -5.19
N GLU A 115 19.37 17.10 -4.16
CA GLU A 115 20.08 15.89 -3.71
C GLU A 115 19.88 14.69 -4.64
N HIS A 116 18.83 14.70 -5.47
CA HIS A 116 18.51 13.64 -6.43
C HIS A 116 18.90 14.06 -7.85
N LYS A 117 19.84 13.35 -8.43
CA LYS A 117 20.46 13.72 -9.71
C LYS A 117 20.11 12.76 -10.84
N GLY A 118 18.95 12.21 -10.94
CA GLY A 118 18.59 11.37 -12.10
C GLY A 118 19.72 10.51 -12.71
N PRO A 119 19.53 9.83 -13.80
CA PRO A 119 18.32 9.88 -14.65
C PRO A 119 17.11 9.27 -13.97
N PHE A 120 15.96 9.88 -14.21
CA PHE A 120 14.70 9.41 -13.65
C PHE A 120 13.91 8.58 -14.65
N GLY A 121 13.27 7.51 -14.14
CA GLY A 121 12.26 6.77 -14.88
C GLY A 121 10.85 7.19 -14.48
N THR A 122 9.87 6.93 -15.35
CA THR A 122 8.46 7.28 -15.12
C THR A 122 7.59 6.07 -15.44
N ILE A 123 6.55 5.82 -14.62
CA ILE A 123 5.58 4.74 -14.84
C ILE A 123 4.29 5.36 -15.35
N VAL A 124 3.89 4.99 -16.57
CA VAL A 124 2.72 5.57 -17.24
C VAL A 124 1.65 4.50 -17.43
N HIS A 125 0.44 4.78 -16.94
CA HIS A 125 -0.73 3.93 -17.16
C HIS A 125 -1.03 3.79 -18.65
N THR A 126 -1.29 2.55 -19.12
CA THR A 126 -1.58 2.25 -20.53
C THR A 126 -2.97 1.65 -20.75
N GLY A 127 -3.68 1.27 -19.69
CA GLY A 127 -5.07 0.83 -19.85
C GLY A 127 -5.66 0.10 -18.65
N VAL A 128 -6.98 0.15 -18.58
CA VAL A 128 -7.81 -0.70 -17.72
C VAL A 128 -8.20 -1.94 -18.54
N LYS A 129 -7.69 -3.11 -18.15
CA LYS A 129 -7.92 -4.37 -18.89
C LYS A 129 -9.21 -5.06 -18.49
N SER A 130 -9.53 -5.05 -17.18
CA SER A 130 -10.76 -5.64 -16.69
C SER A 130 -11.17 -5.03 -15.35
N MET A 131 -12.47 -5.01 -15.09
CA MET A 131 -13.07 -4.67 -13.80
C MET A 131 -14.18 -5.66 -13.51
N LYS A 132 -14.21 -6.16 -12.27
CA LYS A 132 -15.23 -7.10 -11.81
C LYS A 132 -15.70 -6.71 -10.42
N ASN A 133 -16.95 -6.25 -10.33
CA ASN A 133 -17.61 -5.96 -9.08
C ASN A 133 -18.02 -7.25 -8.38
N GLY A 134 -18.20 -7.20 -7.05
CA GLY A 134 -18.65 -8.39 -6.34
C GLY A 134 -19.03 -8.16 -4.88
N ASN A 135 -19.52 -9.22 -4.26
CA ASN A 135 -19.88 -9.23 -2.85
C ASN A 135 -18.72 -9.82 -2.03
N GLY A 136 -18.13 -8.98 -1.18
CA GLY A 136 -16.96 -9.31 -0.36
C GLY A 136 -15.63 -9.21 -1.09
N GLN A 137 -15.61 -9.22 -2.43
CA GLN A 137 -14.42 -9.09 -3.26
C GLN A 137 -14.74 -8.44 -4.60
N ALA A 138 -13.81 -7.60 -5.12
CA ALA A 138 -13.84 -7.05 -6.47
C ALA A 138 -12.42 -7.06 -7.08
N GLU A 139 -12.31 -7.07 -8.41
CA GLU A 139 -11.03 -7.19 -9.12
C GLU A 139 -10.87 -6.07 -10.15
N LEU A 140 -9.68 -5.49 -10.20
CA LEU A 140 -9.25 -4.51 -11.19
C LEU A 140 -7.92 -4.95 -11.80
N THR A 141 -7.85 -5.06 -13.12
CA THR A 141 -6.58 -5.31 -13.82
C THR A 141 -6.22 -4.11 -14.69
N VAL A 142 -5.03 -3.58 -14.47
CA VAL A 142 -4.48 -2.43 -15.20
C VAL A 142 -3.12 -2.75 -15.78
N THR A 143 -2.71 -1.97 -16.78
CA THR A 143 -1.36 -2.02 -17.34
C THR A 143 -0.68 -0.67 -17.28
N ALA A 144 0.65 -0.68 -17.20
CA ALA A 144 1.50 0.50 -17.25
C ALA A 144 2.84 0.15 -17.89
N ASP A 145 3.49 1.14 -18.47
CA ASP A 145 4.85 1.03 -18.99
C ASP A 145 5.83 1.78 -18.09
N TRP A 146 6.98 1.17 -17.84
CA TRP A 146 8.11 1.79 -17.14
C TRP A 146 9.04 2.38 -18.19
N LEU A 147 9.06 3.70 -18.26
CA LEU A 147 9.79 4.47 -19.27
C LEU A 147 11.12 4.98 -18.71
N ASP A 148 12.16 4.89 -19.51
CA ASP A 148 13.43 5.54 -19.22
C ASP A 148 13.35 7.07 -19.34
N LYS A 149 14.48 7.76 -19.14
CA LYS A 149 14.57 9.24 -19.24
C LYS A 149 14.19 9.79 -20.62
N ASP A 150 14.30 8.98 -21.67
CA ASP A 150 14.00 9.36 -23.07
C ASP A 150 12.58 8.95 -23.49
N GLY A 151 11.79 8.42 -22.55
CA GLY A 151 10.40 7.98 -22.78
C GLY A 151 10.30 6.62 -23.45
N LYS A 152 11.38 5.84 -23.54
CA LYS A 152 11.37 4.50 -24.09
C LYS A 152 10.95 3.49 -23.02
N ALA A 153 9.98 2.63 -23.34
CA ALA A 153 9.55 1.55 -22.46
C ALA A 153 10.64 0.49 -22.28
N MET A 154 10.95 0.17 -21.03
CA MET A 154 11.87 -0.90 -20.62
C MET A 154 11.11 -2.11 -20.09
N LEU A 155 10.07 -1.87 -19.30
CA LEU A 155 9.21 -2.88 -18.69
C LEU A 155 7.74 -2.58 -19.01
N GLN A 156 6.97 -3.65 -19.15
CA GLN A 156 5.52 -3.60 -19.09
C GLN A 156 5.06 -4.17 -17.76
N GLU A 157 4.25 -3.41 -17.03
CA GLU A 157 3.58 -3.83 -15.80
C GLU A 157 2.15 -4.26 -16.11
N THR A 158 1.75 -5.42 -15.58
CA THR A 158 0.35 -5.80 -15.43
C THR A 158 0.08 -5.98 -13.96
N THR A 159 -0.79 -5.15 -13.40
CA THR A 159 -1.18 -5.22 -11.99
C THR A 159 -2.64 -5.65 -11.87
N GLN A 160 -2.87 -6.74 -11.13
CA GLN A 160 -4.18 -7.14 -10.64
C GLN A 160 -4.32 -6.69 -9.18
N TYR A 161 -5.32 -5.86 -8.93
CA TYR A 161 -5.81 -5.54 -7.59
C TYR A 161 -7.00 -6.42 -7.26
N VAL A 162 -6.99 -7.00 -6.04
CA VAL A 162 -8.16 -7.68 -5.48
C VAL A 162 -8.55 -6.93 -4.22
N PHE A 163 -9.67 -6.24 -4.28
CA PHE A 163 -10.23 -5.49 -3.15
C PHE A 163 -11.16 -6.39 -2.36
N GLY A 164 -10.92 -6.50 -1.06
CA GLY A 164 -11.75 -7.27 -0.15
C GLY A 164 -12.38 -6.39 0.93
N ALA A 165 -13.56 -6.77 1.40
CA ALA A 165 -14.22 -6.09 2.50
C ALA A 165 -14.93 -7.07 3.43
N ARG A 166 -14.77 -6.84 4.73
CA ARG A 166 -15.55 -7.41 5.82
C ARG A 166 -16.08 -6.25 6.66
N ALA A 167 -16.87 -6.50 7.71
CA ALA A 167 -17.52 -5.44 8.50
C ALA A 167 -16.55 -4.30 8.89
N ASN A 168 -15.44 -4.64 9.52
CA ASN A 168 -14.45 -3.69 10.04
C ASN A 168 -13.05 -3.82 9.38
N GLU A 169 -12.96 -4.52 8.25
CA GLU A 169 -11.68 -4.80 7.57
C GLU A 169 -11.78 -4.51 6.08
N ARG A 170 -10.76 -3.92 5.51
CA ARG A 170 -10.54 -3.70 4.08
C ARG A 170 -9.22 -4.36 3.69
N THR A 171 -9.21 -5.05 2.56
CA THR A 171 -7.99 -5.69 2.04
C THR A 171 -7.71 -5.25 0.62
N ILE A 172 -6.44 -5.14 0.30
CA ILE A 172 -5.93 -4.87 -1.05
C ILE A 172 -4.85 -5.90 -1.34
N ASP A 173 -5.14 -6.86 -2.21
CA ASP A 173 -4.09 -7.68 -2.80
C ASP A 173 -3.58 -6.96 -4.05
N ARG A 174 -2.28 -6.82 -4.16
CA ARG A 174 -1.61 -6.28 -5.34
C ARG A 174 -0.69 -7.35 -5.91
N ILE A 175 -1.04 -7.86 -7.09
CA ILE A 175 -0.30 -8.87 -7.81
C ILE A 175 0.27 -8.19 -9.06
N ILE A 176 1.59 -8.04 -9.10
CA ILE A 176 2.30 -7.27 -10.11
C ILE A 176 3.13 -8.22 -10.96
N THR A 177 2.90 -8.24 -12.26
CA THR A 177 3.75 -8.90 -13.24
C THR A 177 4.55 -7.83 -13.98
N LEU A 178 5.88 -7.85 -13.82
CA LEU A 178 6.80 -7.05 -14.63
C LEU A 178 7.36 -7.93 -15.74
N LYS A 179 7.26 -7.47 -16.98
CA LYS A 179 7.82 -8.12 -18.18
C LYS A 179 8.89 -7.22 -18.77
N ALA A 180 10.12 -7.74 -18.89
CA ALA A 180 11.17 -7.08 -19.66
C ALA A 180 10.82 -7.14 -21.15
N LEU A 181 10.99 -6.03 -21.86
CA LEU A 181 10.71 -5.96 -23.29
C LEU A 181 11.88 -6.49 -24.13
N ASP A 182 12.43 -5.69 -25.04
CA ASP A 182 13.43 -6.12 -26.00
C ASP A 182 14.81 -6.41 -25.40
N LYS A 183 15.08 -5.90 -24.21
CA LYS A 183 16.37 -6.02 -23.52
C LYS A 183 16.18 -6.53 -22.10
N ALA A 184 17.24 -7.14 -21.57
CA ALA A 184 17.29 -7.47 -20.15
C ALA A 184 17.24 -6.20 -19.31
N VAL A 185 16.58 -6.29 -18.14
CA VAL A 185 16.42 -5.18 -17.17
C VAL A 185 17.07 -5.57 -15.86
N SER A 186 17.99 -4.74 -15.39
CA SER A 186 18.73 -4.91 -14.14
C SER A 186 18.12 -4.04 -13.05
N PHE A 187 17.88 -4.65 -11.90
CA PHE A 187 17.50 -3.99 -10.64
C PHE A 187 18.70 -4.10 -9.71
N LYS A 188 19.43 -2.99 -9.52
CA LYS A 188 20.58 -2.99 -8.60
C LYS A 188 20.11 -3.00 -7.15
N ASP A 189 20.92 -3.61 -6.27
CA ASP A 189 20.70 -3.56 -4.82
C ASP A 189 20.53 -2.10 -4.35
N ASN A 190 19.34 -1.73 -3.95
CA ASN A 190 18.94 -0.36 -3.60
C ASN A 190 17.86 -0.39 -2.53
N LYS A 191 17.99 0.43 -1.48
CA LYS A 191 17.00 0.47 -0.38
C LYS A 191 15.64 1.04 -0.81
N GLU A 192 15.59 1.81 -1.91
CA GLU A 192 14.39 2.48 -2.40
C GLU A 192 13.54 1.52 -3.26
N GLY A 193 12.60 0.87 -2.65
CA GLY A 193 11.71 -0.13 -3.25
C GLY A 193 10.85 -0.81 -2.20
N MET A 194 9.98 -1.72 -2.53
CA MET A 194 9.43 -2.04 -3.84
C MET A 194 7.96 -1.63 -3.86
N ILE A 195 7.18 -2.08 -2.86
CA ILE A 195 5.84 -1.61 -2.55
C ILE A 195 5.88 -0.74 -1.31
N ALA A 196 5.19 0.39 -1.35
CA ALA A 196 5.24 1.31 -0.23
C ALA A 196 3.92 2.06 -0.03
N LEU A 197 3.68 2.42 1.23
CA LEU A 197 2.57 3.22 1.71
C LEU A 197 3.13 4.43 2.47
N ARG A 198 2.61 5.62 2.18
CA ARG A 198 2.85 6.79 3.03
C ARG A 198 1.63 7.03 3.90
N VAL A 199 1.80 6.92 5.20
CA VAL A 199 0.68 7.01 6.15
C VAL A 199 0.43 8.44 6.63
N ALA A 200 -0.79 8.66 7.12
CA ALA A 200 -1.22 9.91 7.74
C ALA A 200 -0.40 10.23 8.99
N ARG A 201 -0.40 11.50 9.40
CA ARG A 201 0.40 12.01 10.52
C ARG A 201 0.15 11.26 11.83
N GLU A 202 -1.08 10.91 12.11
CA GLU A 202 -1.48 10.20 13.34
C GLU A 202 -0.86 8.80 13.45
N LEU A 203 -0.50 8.21 12.32
CA LEU A 203 0.15 6.89 12.22
C LEU A 203 1.67 6.98 12.11
N GLU A 204 2.27 8.15 12.17
CA GLU A 204 3.71 8.30 12.33
C GLU A 204 4.12 7.93 13.77
N HIS A 205 5.42 7.69 13.98
CA HIS A 205 5.98 7.57 15.33
C HIS A 205 6.14 8.97 15.95
N PRO A 206 5.92 9.13 17.27
CA PRO A 206 6.30 10.36 17.96
C PRO A 206 7.78 10.70 17.71
N SER A 207 8.05 11.96 17.41
CA SER A 207 9.40 12.43 17.08
C SER A 207 9.65 13.81 17.70
N THR A 208 10.91 14.09 18.08
CA THR A 208 11.35 15.39 18.59
C THR A 208 12.17 16.17 17.55
N LYS A 209 12.41 15.60 16.37
CA LYS A 209 13.23 16.23 15.33
C LYS A 209 12.46 17.38 14.69
N PRO A 210 13.12 18.55 14.46
CA PRO A 210 12.54 19.63 13.66
C PRO A 210 12.09 19.14 12.28
N GLU A 211 11.01 19.71 11.77
CA GLU A 211 10.44 19.31 10.49
C GLU A 211 9.63 20.43 9.85
N VAL A 212 9.23 20.26 8.59
CA VAL A 212 8.33 21.17 7.90
C VAL A 212 6.97 20.49 7.69
N PHE A 213 5.92 21.16 8.13
CA PHE A 213 4.54 20.69 8.04
C PHE A 213 3.65 21.71 7.31
N THR A 214 2.49 21.27 6.89
CA THR A 214 1.43 22.19 6.47
C THR A 214 0.78 22.83 7.69
N ASP A 215 0.53 24.13 7.63
CA ASP A 215 -0.34 24.83 8.58
C ASP A 215 -1.84 24.60 8.26
N ALA A 216 -2.72 25.26 9.01
CA ALA A 216 -4.17 25.18 8.80
C ALA A 216 -4.64 25.69 7.41
N LYS A 217 -3.80 26.40 6.68
CA LYS A 217 -4.07 26.91 5.33
C LYS A 217 -3.36 26.08 4.25
N GLY A 218 -2.68 24.97 4.63
CA GLY A 218 -1.90 24.15 3.72
C GLY A 218 -0.54 24.76 3.34
N VAL A 219 -0.10 25.83 4.04
CA VAL A 219 1.18 26.48 3.77
C VAL A 219 2.31 25.76 4.52
N ALA A 220 3.45 25.56 3.83
CA ALA A 220 4.64 24.98 4.39
C ALA A 220 5.19 25.82 5.58
N THR A 221 5.30 25.25 6.74
CA THR A 221 5.71 25.92 7.97
C THR A 221 6.77 25.09 8.70
N ALA A 222 7.92 25.69 8.97
CA ALA A 222 8.98 25.05 9.76
C ALA A 222 8.55 24.96 11.24
N VAL A 223 8.63 23.75 11.81
CA VAL A 223 8.29 23.47 13.20
C VAL A 223 9.52 22.95 13.92
N PRO A 224 10.16 23.78 14.78
CA PRO A 224 11.41 23.42 15.45
C PRO A 224 11.21 22.37 16.55
N VAL A 225 10.04 22.33 17.18
CA VAL A 225 9.67 21.34 18.20
C VAL A 225 8.34 20.73 17.81
N LEU A 226 8.30 19.41 17.60
CA LEU A 226 7.10 18.73 17.16
C LEU A 226 6.09 18.56 18.29
N ASN A 227 4.84 18.92 18.01
CA ASN A 227 3.70 18.44 18.77
C ASN A 227 3.38 17.00 18.32
N ASN A 228 3.44 16.07 19.27
CA ASN A 228 3.10 14.65 19.03
C ASN A 228 1.68 14.31 19.53
N GLU A 229 0.85 15.29 19.82
CA GLU A 229 -0.54 15.05 20.18
C GLU A 229 -1.26 14.32 19.05
N GLY A 230 -1.92 13.20 19.37
CA GLY A 230 -2.58 12.34 18.39
C GLY A 230 -1.65 11.48 17.53
N VAL A 231 -0.32 11.60 17.66
CA VAL A 231 0.65 10.77 16.92
C VAL A 231 0.90 9.50 17.71
N THR A 232 0.43 8.37 17.18
CA THR A 232 0.33 7.12 17.94
C THR A 232 0.89 5.90 17.21
N GLY A 233 1.43 6.10 16.00
CA GLY A 233 1.90 5.01 15.14
C GLY A 233 3.00 4.16 15.79
N ARG A 234 2.91 2.83 15.59
CA ARG A 234 3.90 1.89 16.08
C ARG A 234 3.98 0.67 15.16
N TYR A 235 5.16 0.43 14.60
CA TYR A 235 5.45 -0.79 13.83
C TYR A 235 5.75 -1.97 14.75
N VAL A 236 5.26 -3.16 14.36
CA VAL A 236 5.64 -4.46 14.94
C VAL A 236 5.77 -5.47 13.79
N SER A 237 6.90 -6.16 13.71
CA SER A 237 7.12 -7.19 12.69
C SER A 237 6.69 -8.59 13.16
N SER A 238 6.56 -9.55 12.23
CA SER A 238 6.32 -10.98 12.55
C SER A 238 7.40 -11.60 13.43
N GLU A 239 8.55 -10.98 13.54
CA GLU A 239 9.69 -11.42 14.37
C GLU A 239 9.74 -10.69 15.73
N GLY A 240 8.69 -9.91 16.05
CA GLY A 240 8.60 -9.16 17.31
C GLY A 240 9.47 -7.90 17.37
N VAL A 241 10.09 -7.49 16.26
CA VAL A 241 10.86 -6.23 16.21
C VAL A 241 9.89 -5.04 16.20
N VAL A 242 10.22 -3.99 16.94
CA VAL A 242 9.32 -2.87 17.21
C VAL A 242 9.91 -1.53 16.79
N GLY A 243 9.04 -0.63 16.32
CA GLY A 243 9.37 0.76 16.03
C GLY A 243 10.35 0.90 14.87
N ASP A 244 11.24 1.87 14.94
CA ASP A 244 12.24 2.15 13.91
C ASP A 244 13.29 1.03 13.73
N ALA A 245 13.42 0.12 14.71
CA ALA A 245 14.26 -1.06 14.61
C ALA A 245 13.77 -2.07 13.55
N VAL A 246 12.53 -1.95 13.09
CA VAL A 246 12.00 -2.73 11.95
C VAL A 246 12.76 -2.44 10.65
N TRP A 247 13.32 -1.23 10.52
CA TRP A 247 14.13 -0.89 9.35
C TRP A 247 15.32 -1.84 9.18
N GLY A 248 15.49 -2.37 7.97
CA GLY A 248 16.61 -3.25 7.65
C GLY A 248 16.50 -4.65 8.27
N THR A 249 15.32 -5.04 8.75
CA THR A 249 15.07 -6.41 9.24
C THR A 249 14.20 -7.19 8.26
N ARG A 250 14.33 -8.52 8.26
CA ARG A 250 13.48 -9.43 7.50
C ARG A 250 12.27 -9.84 8.33
N ALA A 251 11.10 -9.84 7.72
CA ALA A 251 9.88 -10.36 8.34
C ALA A 251 8.84 -10.72 7.28
N LYS A 252 7.91 -11.63 7.60
CA LYS A 252 6.83 -12.06 6.72
C LYS A 252 5.76 -11.00 6.57
N TRP A 253 5.58 -10.19 7.60
CA TRP A 253 4.67 -9.07 7.66
C TRP A 253 5.15 -8.04 8.70
N VAL A 254 4.68 -6.83 8.54
CA VAL A 254 4.75 -5.79 9.56
C VAL A 254 3.34 -5.29 9.81
N ASN A 255 3.01 -4.98 11.04
CA ASN A 255 1.77 -4.33 11.46
C ASN A 255 2.09 -2.93 11.98
N LEU A 256 1.45 -1.93 11.42
CA LEU A 256 1.43 -0.56 11.94
C LEU A 256 0.11 -0.37 12.69
N THR A 257 0.18 -0.17 14.00
CA THR A 257 -0.98 0.19 14.83
C THR A 257 -0.97 1.66 15.17
N GLY A 258 -2.14 2.24 15.38
CA GLY A 258 -2.30 3.61 15.84
C GLY A 258 -3.77 3.99 15.98
N THR A 259 -4.02 5.27 16.22
CA THR A 259 -5.37 5.82 16.35
C THR A 259 -5.52 7.02 15.42
N ILE A 260 -6.57 7.01 14.58
CA ILE A 260 -6.92 8.13 13.70
C ILE A 260 -8.32 8.61 14.06
N HIS A 261 -8.45 9.90 14.42
CA HIS A 261 -9.74 10.51 14.79
C HIS A 261 -10.53 9.66 15.80
N GLY A 262 -9.84 9.06 16.78
CA GLY A 262 -10.46 8.21 17.81
C GLY A 262 -10.69 6.75 17.38
N GLU A 263 -10.47 6.39 16.13
CA GLU A 263 -10.52 5.01 15.64
C GLU A 263 -9.16 4.33 15.82
N ALA A 264 -9.11 3.27 16.63
CA ALA A 264 -7.94 2.39 16.65
C ALA A 264 -7.85 1.63 15.32
N VAL A 265 -6.67 1.57 14.72
CA VAL A 265 -6.46 0.90 13.43
C VAL A 265 -5.22 0.02 13.45
N SER A 266 -5.29 -1.07 12.67
CA SER A 266 -4.15 -1.89 12.24
C SER A 266 -3.99 -1.78 10.74
N VAL A 267 -2.81 -1.42 10.27
CA VAL A 267 -2.42 -1.44 8.86
C VAL A 267 -1.33 -2.50 8.71
N VAL A 268 -1.67 -3.65 8.14
CA VAL A 268 -0.73 -4.77 7.96
C VAL A 268 -0.34 -4.87 6.51
N MET A 269 0.96 -4.92 6.24
CA MET A 269 1.47 -5.31 4.93
C MET A 269 2.10 -6.69 5.03
N LEU A 270 1.68 -7.60 4.14
CA LEU A 270 2.14 -8.99 4.08
C LEU A 270 2.95 -9.21 2.80
N ASP A 271 4.12 -9.81 2.97
CA ASP A 271 4.91 -10.35 1.87
C ASP A 271 4.43 -11.77 1.53
N HIS A 272 4.57 -12.17 0.28
CA HIS A 272 4.11 -13.48 -0.18
C HIS A 272 5.29 -14.46 -0.34
N ALA A 273 5.11 -15.70 0.11
CA ALA A 273 6.16 -16.73 0.10
C ALA A 273 6.75 -17.06 -1.29
N LYS A 274 6.05 -16.71 -2.38
CA LYS A 274 6.54 -16.87 -3.75
C LYS A 274 7.27 -15.64 -4.31
N ASN A 275 7.40 -14.57 -3.52
CA ASN A 275 8.19 -13.42 -3.94
C ASN A 275 9.69 -13.74 -3.90
N ILE A 276 10.43 -13.18 -4.83
CA ILE A 276 11.90 -13.19 -4.75
C ILE A 276 12.32 -12.49 -3.45
N GLY A 277 13.36 -13.01 -2.79
CA GLY A 277 13.89 -12.44 -1.55
C GLY A 277 12.99 -12.59 -0.32
N TYR A 278 11.96 -13.47 -0.35
CA TYR A 278 11.11 -13.76 0.80
C TYR A 278 11.89 -14.43 1.96
N PRO A 279 11.63 -14.08 3.24
CA PRO A 279 10.85 -12.93 3.67
C PRO A 279 11.58 -11.63 3.36
N THR A 280 10.78 -10.60 3.00
CA THR A 280 11.30 -9.31 2.55
C THR A 280 12.06 -8.54 3.62
N TYR A 281 12.92 -7.62 3.22
CA TYR A 281 13.40 -6.53 4.08
C TYR A 281 12.37 -5.42 4.19
N TRP A 282 12.34 -4.74 5.33
CA TRP A 282 11.42 -3.65 5.60
C TRP A 282 12.13 -2.31 5.60
N HIS A 283 11.63 -1.38 4.77
CA HIS A 283 12.00 0.02 4.79
C HIS A 283 10.89 0.81 5.50
N ALA A 284 10.72 0.53 6.80
CA ALA A 284 9.75 1.20 7.66
C ALA A 284 10.45 2.32 8.44
N ARG A 285 9.88 3.53 8.40
CA ARG A 285 10.44 4.73 9.03
C ARG A 285 9.38 5.44 9.85
N GLY A 286 9.75 5.89 11.04
CA GLY A 286 8.84 6.58 11.95
C GLY A 286 8.17 7.82 11.38
N TYR A 287 8.73 8.45 10.33
CA TYR A 287 8.10 9.55 9.63
C TYR A 287 6.98 9.13 8.65
N GLY A 288 6.52 7.89 8.74
CA GLY A 288 5.35 7.40 8.00
C GLY A 288 5.64 6.73 6.66
N LEU A 289 6.91 6.45 6.30
CA LEU A 289 7.22 5.55 5.20
C LEU A 289 7.09 4.10 5.68
N TYR A 290 6.31 3.31 4.94
CA TYR A 290 6.06 1.92 5.22
C TYR A 290 6.21 1.08 3.96
N ALA A 291 7.39 0.47 3.76
CA ALA A 291 7.74 -0.23 2.53
C ALA A 291 8.32 -1.62 2.77
N ALA A 292 8.03 -2.53 1.84
CA ALA A 292 8.60 -3.87 1.73
C ALA A 292 9.50 -3.92 0.49
N ASN A 293 10.78 -4.28 0.69
CA ASN A 293 11.77 -4.35 -0.38
C ASN A 293 12.55 -5.67 -0.36
N PRO A 294 12.26 -6.60 -1.28
CA PRO A 294 12.92 -7.90 -1.31
C PRO A 294 14.29 -7.89 -2.00
N MET A 295 14.69 -6.81 -2.68
CA MET A 295 15.82 -6.80 -3.61
C MET A 295 17.04 -5.99 -3.14
N ALA A 296 17.13 -5.66 -1.84
CA ALA A 296 18.24 -4.89 -1.30
C ALA A 296 18.96 -5.58 -0.10
N PRO A 297 19.31 -6.87 -0.19
CA PRO A 297 19.90 -7.58 0.94
C PRO A 297 21.23 -6.98 1.40
N SER A 298 22.09 -6.52 0.49
CA SER A 298 23.37 -5.95 0.86
C SER A 298 23.24 -4.65 1.65
N ILE A 299 22.39 -3.73 1.16
CA ILE A 299 22.18 -2.44 1.83
C ILE A 299 21.54 -2.62 3.20
N PHE A 300 20.47 -3.41 3.31
CA PHE A 300 19.77 -3.59 4.58
C PHE A 300 20.58 -4.38 5.62
N SER A 301 21.45 -5.30 5.17
CA SER A 301 22.33 -6.05 6.06
C SER A 301 23.66 -5.34 6.37
N ASN A 302 23.86 -4.09 5.89
CA ASN A 302 25.14 -3.39 5.96
C ASN A 302 26.30 -4.22 5.37
N GLY A 303 26.09 -4.81 4.20
CA GLY A 303 27.08 -5.59 3.45
C GLY A 303 27.33 -7.01 3.98
N LYS A 304 26.56 -7.49 4.96
CA LYS A 304 26.68 -8.88 5.48
C LYS A 304 26.13 -9.91 4.50
N GLU A 305 25.10 -9.55 3.75
CA GLU A 305 24.56 -10.36 2.65
C GLU A 305 25.08 -9.82 1.30
N PRO A 306 25.30 -10.68 0.29
CA PRO A 306 25.71 -10.23 -1.02
C PRO A 306 24.60 -9.41 -1.69
N ALA A 307 24.98 -8.45 -2.55
CA ALA A 307 24.04 -7.68 -3.34
C ALA A 307 23.24 -8.60 -4.28
N MET A 308 21.94 -8.45 -4.33
CA MET A 308 21.09 -9.28 -5.20
C MET A 308 21.30 -8.93 -6.67
N ASN A 309 21.34 -7.66 -7.02
CA ASN A 309 21.50 -7.17 -8.40
C ASN A 309 20.72 -8.00 -9.42
N TYR A 310 19.39 -8.08 -9.18
CA TYR A 310 18.51 -8.95 -9.96
C TYR A 310 18.42 -8.53 -11.42
N THR A 311 18.60 -9.45 -12.32
CA THR A 311 18.45 -9.20 -13.77
C THR A 311 17.28 -10.02 -14.32
N LEU A 312 16.30 -9.34 -14.90
CA LEU A 312 15.17 -9.91 -15.61
C LEU A 312 15.55 -10.03 -17.10
N PRO A 313 15.69 -11.26 -17.67
CA PRO A 313 16.05 -11.44 -19.08
C PRO A 313 15.01 -10.83 -20.02
N ALA A 314 15.44 -10.44 -21.24
CA ALA A 314 14.55 -9.95 -22.28
C ALA A 314 13.37 -10.92 -22.52
N GLY A 315 12.17 -10.40 -22.65
CA GLY A 315 10.92 -11.15 -22.84
C GLY A 315 10.42 -11.93 -21.63
N SER A 316 11.22 -12.05 -20.56
CA SER A 316 10.86 -12.77 -19.33
C SER A 316 10.01 -11.92 -18.40
N SER A 317 9.35 -12.57 -17.43
CA SER A 317 8.51 -11.91 -16.44
C SER A 317 8.87 -12.34 -15.01
N VAL A 318 8.68 -11.43 -14.07
CA VAL A 318 8.72 -11.68 -12.62
C VAL A 318 7.42 -11.22 -11.98
N ILE A 319 6.97 -11.92 -10.93
CA ILE A 319 5.70 -11.60 -10.27
C ILE A 319 5.95 -11.31 -8.81
N PHE A 320 5.46 -10.14 -8.36
CA PHE A 320 5.42 -9.75 -6.96
C PHE A 320 3.98 -9.78 -6.45
N ARG A 321 3.80 -10.16 -5.18
CA ARG A 321 2.49 -10.29 -4.55
C ARG A 321 2.56 -9.71 -3.14
N TYR A 322 1.65 -8.80 -2.85
CA TYR A 322 1.55 -8.18 -1.52
C TYR A 322 0.09 -8.03 -1.13
N ARG A 323 -0.19 -8.14 0.17
CA ARG A 323 -1.50 -7.82 0.73
C ARG A 323 -1.36 -6.69 1.74
N VAL A 324 -2.22 -5.68 1.61
CA VAL A 324 -2.42 -4.67 2.64
C VAL A 324 -3.78 -4.91 3.30
N VAL A 325 -3.79 -4.99 4.62
CA VAL A 325 -5.00 -5.12 5.44
C VAL A 325 -5.14 -3.84 6.24
N VAL A 326 -6.30 -3.19 6.15
CA VAL A 326 -6.68 -2.05 6.99
C VAL A 326 -7.87 -2.48 7.83
N ALA A 327 -7.65 -2.62 9.13
CA ALA A 327 -8.67 -3.04 10.07
C ALA A 327 -8.96 -1.94 11.09
N SER A 328 -10.25 -1.71 11.38
CA SER A 328 -10.69 -0.95 12.55
C SER A 328 -10.52 -1.85 13.78
N GLY A 329 -9.69 -1.41 14.71
CA GLY A 329 -9.24 -2.16 15.88
C GLY A 329 -7.84 -2.77 15.73
N ASN A 330 -7.33 -3.30 16.83
CA ASN A 330 -6.00 -3.91 16.88
C ASN A 330 -6.06 -5.40 16.51
N LEU A 331 -5.38 -5.77 15.43
CA LEU A 331 -5.21 -7.16 15.04
C LEU A 331 -4.15 -7.84 15.92
N THR A 332 -4.43 -9.08 16.33
CA THR A 332 -3.44 -9.92 17.00
C THR A 332 -2.55 -10.62 16.00
N ASP A 333 -1.34 -11.02 16.41
CA ASP A 333 -0.41 -11.78 15.55
C ASP A 333 -1.05 -13.07 15.02
N LYS A 334 -1.87 -13.75 15.83
CA LYS A 334 -2.63 -14.93 15.40
C LYS A 334 -3.56 -14.59 14.25
N THR A 335 -4.33 -13.49 14.36
CA THR A 335 -5.25 -13.06 13.29
C THR A 335 -4.47 -12.68 12.02
N ILE A 336 -3.33 -12.00 12.16
CA ILE A 336 -2.47 -11.64 11.02
C ILE A 336 -1.92 -12.89 10.36
N ALA A 337 -1.43 -13.87 11.13
CA ALA A 337 -0.94 -15.15 10.61
C ALA A 337 -2.05 -15.92 9.84
N GLU A 338 -3.29 -15.90 10.33
CA GLU A 338 -4.43 -16.47 9.62
C GLU A 338 -4.68 -15.74 8.27
N ARG A 339 -4.57 -14.39 8.21
CA ARG A 339 -4.67 -13.64 6.96
C ARG A 339 -3.52 -13.99 6.00
N ALA A 340 -2.31 -14.15 6.51
CA ALA A 340 -1.16 -14.58 5.72
C ALA A 340 -1.36 -15.98 5.12
N SER A 341 -1.91 -16.93 5.89
CA SER A 341 -2.14 -18.31 5.43
C SER A 341 -3.15 -18.43 4.30
N THR A 342 -4.04 -17.45 4.13
CA THR A 342 -5.06 -17.39 3.07
C THR A 342 -4.64 -16.54 1.88
N PHE A 343 -3.50 -15.87 1.98
CA PHE A 343 -2.97 -15.03 0.91
C PHE A 343 -2.27 -15.88 -0.15
N GLY A 344 -2.78 -15.86 -1.39
CA GLY A 344 -2.14 -16.53 -2.53
C GLY A 344 -2.37 -18.04 -2.62
N ARG A 345 -3.43 -18.57 -1.99
CA ARG A 345 -3.94 -19.92 -2.27
C ARG A 345 -4.66 -19.95 -3.59
#